data_2c0fdf1e5c64cedeb6339c985650d691
#
_entry.id   2c0fdf1e5c64cedeb6339c985650d691
#
_cell.length_a   1.000
_cell.length_b   1.000
_cell.length_c   1.000
_cell.angle_alpha   90.00
_cell.angle_beta   90.00
_cell.angle_gamma   90.00
#
_symmetry.space_group_name_H-M   'P 1'
#
loop_
_entity.id
_entity.type
_entity.pdbx_description
1 polymer ?
#
loop_
_entity_poly.entity_id
_entity_poly.type
_entity_poly.pdbx_seq_one_letter_code
_entity_poly.pdbx_strand_id
1 'polypeptide(L)'
;MRQPEFELLDARFARYAMGNVHLERLYTGCRWSEGPAYFPAGRYLVWSDIPNDRLMRWDETDGSVSVFQQPAWNANGHAVDRQGRLIGCEHRGRCVSRIEHDGHRTVLADAFDGRRLNSPNDVVVKSDGSIWFTDPTYGICLLYTSPSPRD
;
A
#
# COMPACT_ATOMS: atom_id res chain seq x y z
N MET A 1 -13.80 -23.77 23.39
CA MET A 1 -14.04 -23.27 22.03
C MET A 1 -13.43 -21.89 21.94
N ARG A 2 -12.53 -21.61 20.99
CA ARG A 2 -12.11 -20.23 20.70
C ARG A 2 -13.34 -19.47 20.16
N GLN A 3 -13.59 -18.27 20.66
CA GLN A 3 -14.58 -17.39 20.04
C GLN A 3 -14.19 -17.15 18.59
N PRO A 4 -15.15 -17.12 17.65
CA PRO A 4 -14.85 -16.79 16.26
C PRO A 4 -14.22 -15.40 16.20
N GLU A 5 -13.11 -15.26 15.49
CA GLU A 5 -12.39 -13.98 15.29
C GLU A 5 -13.17 -13.01 14.39
N PHE A 6 -14.31 -13.47 13.84
CA PHE A 6 -15.16 -12.72 12.92
C PHE A 6 -16.61 -12.76 13.38
N GLU A 7 -17.27 -11.61 13.33
CA GLU A 7 -18.71 -11.49 13.45
C GLU A 7 -19.34 -11.44 12.05
N LEU A 8 -20.28 -12.33 11.78
CA LEU A 8 -21.02 -12.35 10.51
C LEU A 8 -22.20 -11.39 10.58
N LEU A 9 -22.01 -10.17 10.07
CA LEU A 9 -23.09 -9.16 9.98
C LEU A 9 -24.03 -9.40 8.78
N ASP A 10 -23.56 -10.09 7.72
CA ASP A 10 -24.32 -10.39 6.52
C ASP A 10 -24.07 -11.84 6.09
N ALA A 11 -25.14 -12.59 5.84
CA ALA A 11 -25.07 -14.00 5.43
C ALA A 11 -24.27 -14.22 4.14
N ARG A 12 -24.17 -13.22 3.25
CA ARG A 12 -23.37 -13.29 2.02
C ARG A 12 -21.87 -13.43 2.30
N PHE A 13 -21.42 -12.99 3.48
CA PHE A 13 -20.02 -13.09 3.89
C PHE A 13 -19.64 -14.50 4.38
N ALA A 14 -20.62 -15.36 4.71
CA ALA A 14 -20.37 -16.70 5.28
C ALA A 14 -19.39 -17.56 4.44
N ARG A 15 -19.42 -17.42 3.12
CA ARG A 15 -18.50 -18.14 2.20
C ARG A 15 -17.03 -17.75 2.35
N TYR A 16 -16.73 -16.61 2.96
CA TYR A 16 -15.38 -16.12 3.20
C TYR A 16 -14.90 -16.38 4.64
N ALA A 17 -15.83 -16.55 5.58
CA ALA A 17 -15.54 -16.85 6.97
C ALA A 17 -15.48 -18.38 7.23
N MET A 18 -14.55 -19.03 6.54
CA MET A 18 -14.35 -20.48 6.73
C MET A 18 -13.69 -20.75 8.10
N GLY A 19 -13.98 -21.91 8.71
CA GLY A 19 -13.53 -22.23 10.07
C GLY A 19 -12.02 -22.33 10.30
N ASN A 20 -11.23 -22.32 9.23
CA ASN A 20 -9.77 -22.29 9.26
C ASN A 20 -9.18 -20.89 9.00
N VAL A 21 -10.00 -19.86 8.81
CA VAL A 21 -9.55 -18.47 8.64
C VAL A 21 -9.39 -17.84 10.01
N HIS A 22 -8.24 -17.24 10.27
CA HIS A 22 -7.90 -16.55 11.52
C HIS A 22 -7.08 -15.29 11.21
N LEU A 23 -7.06 -14.35 12.16
CA LEU A 23 -6.23 -13.16 12.08
C LEU A 23 -4.81 -13.50 12.52
N GLU A 24 -3.84 -13.15 11.70
CA GLU A 24 -2.43 -13.29 12.01
C GLU A 24 -1.75 -11.91 12.04
N ARG A 25 -0.99 -11.67 13.10
CA ARG A 25 -0.16 -10.47 13.18
C ARG A 25 1.19 -10.74 12.55
N LEU A 26 1.39 -10.24 11.34
CA LEU A 26 2.62 -10.47 10.58
C LEU A 26 3.81 -9.68 11.12
N TYR A 27 3.60 -8.46 11.61
CA TYR A 27 4.69 -7.58 12.05
C TYR A 27 4.23 -6.55 13.08
N THR A 28 5.18 -6.09 13.89
CA THR A 28 5.09 -4.93 14.78
C THR A 28 6.35 -4.08 14.60
N GLY A 29 6.24 -2.75 14.72
CA GLY A 29 7.40 -1.86 14.58
C GLY A 29 7.29 -0.85 13.43
N CYS A 30 6.13 -0.80 12.76
CA CYS A 30 5.75 0.33 11.93
C CYS A 30 5.16 1.45 12.79
N ARG A 31 5.38 2.68 12.37
CA ARG A 31 4.73 3.85 12.97
C ARG A 31 3.35 4.10 12.37
N TRP A 32 3.22 3.82 11.06
CA TRP A 32 1.96 3.97 10.33
C TRP A 32 1.97 3.06 9.11
N SER A 33 1.31 1.91 9.22
CA SER A 33 1.21 0.93 8.13
C SER A 33 0.07 1.28 7.19
N GLU A 34 0.34 1.35 5.89
CA GLU A 34 -0.63 1.69 4.85
C GLU A 34 -0.33 0.95 3.53
N GLY A 35 -1.32 0.95 2.63
CA GLY A 35 -1.18 0.56 1.24
C GLY A 35 -0.64 -0.84 0.98
N PRO A 36 -1.22 -1.90 1.56
CA PRO A 36 -0.74 -3.25 1.33
C PRO A 36 -1.00 -3.71 -0.12
N ALA A 37 0.01 -4.28 -0.76
CA ALA A 37 -0.07 -4.89 -2.07
C ALA A 37 0.56 -6.29 -2.06
N TYR A 38 -0.23 -7.31 -2.42
CA TYR A 38 0.23 -8.69 -2.43
C TYR A 38 0.65 -9.13 -3.83
N PHE A 39 1.80 -9.81 -3.91
CA PHE A 39 2.36 -10.40 -5.12
C PHE A 39 2.16 -11.91 -5.12
N PRO A 40 1.11 -12.44 -5.76
CA PRO A 40 0.78 -13.86 -5.65
C PRO A 40 1.85 -14.78 -6.29
N ALA A 41 2.46 -14.34 -7.39
CA ALA A 41 3.51 -15.12 -8.05
C ALA A 41 4.79 -15.23 -7.21
N GLY A 42 5.11 -14.19 -6.44
CA GLY A 42 6.27 -14.16 -5.56
C GLY A 42 5.96 -14.56 -4.12
N ARG A 43 4.67 -14.75 -3.78
CA ARG A 43 4.20 -15.09 -2.44
C ARG A 43 4.73 -14.12 -1.36
N TYR A 44 4.58 -12.82 -1.61
CA TYR A 44 4.98 -11.80 -0.65
C TYR A 44 4.03 -10.60 -0.64
N LEU A 45 3.98 -9.91 0.49
CA LEU A 45 3.22 -8.68 0.72
C LEU A 45 4.19 -7.52 0.86
N VAL A 46 3.88 -6.40 0.21
CA VAL A 46 4.57 -5.12 0.42
C VAL A 46 3.59 -4.13 1.03
N TRP A 47 4.05 -3.28 1.95
CA TRP A 47 3.24 -2.18 2.52
C TRP A 47 4.14 -1.02 2.92
N SER A 48 3.54 0.17 3.06
CA SER A 48 4.20 1.38 3.53
C SER A 48 4.33 1.43 5.05
N ASP A 49 5.44 1.95 5.53
CA ASP A 49 5.60 2.55 6.85
C ASP A 49 5.95 4.02 6.64
N ILE A 50 4.91 4.84 6.47
CA ILE A 50 4.99 6.18 5.89
C ILE A 50 5.95 7.11 6.62
N PRO A 51 5.86 7.31 7.98
CA PRO A 51 6.72 8.25 8.69
C PRO A 51 8.19 7.80 8.73
N ASN A 52 8.44 6.49 8.60
CA ASN A 52 9.79 5.93 8.57
C ASN A 52 10.38 5.92 7.14
N ASP A 53 9.63 6.43 6.17
CA ASP A 53 10.04 6.55 4.75
C ASP A 53 10.56 5.24 4.17
N ARG A 54 9.83 4.14 4.41
CA ARG A 54 10.21 2.81 3.94
C ARG A 54 9.01 1.99 3.50
N LEU A 55 9.27 1.06 2.56
CA LEU A 55 8.38 -0.06 2.25
C LEU A 55 8.89 -1.30 2.99
N MET A 56 7.96 -2.04 3.56
CA MET A 56 8.20 -3.32 4.22
C MET A 56 7.77 -4.46 3.31
N ARG A 57 8.40 -5.61 3.45
CA ARG A 57 8.03 -6.86 2.77
C ARG A 57 7.90 -7.97 3.79
N TRP A 58 6.79 -8.69 3.75
CA TRP A 58 6.62 -9.97 4.39
C TRP A 58 6.69 -11.08 3.35
N ASP A 59 7.51 -12.10 3.60
CA ASP A 59 7.62 -13.28 2.75
C ASP A 59 6.75 -14.39 3.32
N GLU A 60 5.77 -14.85 2.52
CA GLU A 60 4.85 -15.89 2.93
C GLU A 60 5.53 -17.27 3.07
N THR A 61 6.67 -17.47 2.43
CA THR A 61 7.33 -18.77 2.39
C THR A 61 8.03 -19.13 3.70
N ASP A 62 8.51 -18.11 4.43
CA ASP A 62 9.27 -18.31 5.68
C ASP A 62 8.78 -17.39 6.83
N GLY A 63 7.80 -16.51 6.56
CA GLY A 63 7.26 -15.58 7.54
C GLY A 63 8.18 -14.38 7.87
N SER A 64 9.32 -14.24 7.20
CA SER A 64 10.26 -13.17 7.47
C SER A 64 9.73 -11.80 7.04
N VAL A 65 10.14 -10.75 7.77
CA VAL A 65 9.85 -9.37 7.42
C VAL A 65 11.14 -8.59 7.25
N SER A 66 11.23 -7.85 6.16
CA SER A 66 12.39 -7.05 5.80
C SER A 66 11.99 -5.69 5.24
N VAL A 67 12.96 -4.78 5.12
CA VAL A 67 12.79 -3.54 4.35
C VAL A 67 12.88 -3.87 2.87
N PHE A 68 11.82 -3.58 2.12
CA PHE A 68 11.77 -3.75 0.66
C PHE A 68 12.49 -2.60 -0.06
N GLN A 69 12.22 -1.36 0.39
CA GLN A 69 12.81 -0.14 -0.18
C GLN A 69 12.94 0.94 0.87
N GLN A 70 14.05 1.67 0.84
CA GLN A 70 14.28 2.89 1.61
C GLN A 70 15.37 3.74 0.92
N PRO A 71 15.10 5.05 0.64
CA PRO A 71 13.87 5.78 0.92
C PRO A 71 12.71 5.34 0.03
N ALA A 72 11.47 5.51 0.52
CA ALA A 72 10.23 5.18 -0.15
C ALA A 72 9.39 6.42 -0.54
N TRP A 73 9.94 7.63 -0.39
CA TRP A 73 9.30 8.90 -0.73
C TRP A 73 7.99 9.16 0.02
N ASN A 74 7.90 8.65 1.26
CA ASN A 74 6.70 8.62 2.07
C ASN A 74 5.50 8.08 1.28
N ALA A 75 5.71 6.96 0.61
CA ALA A 75 4.67 6.30 -0.17
C ALA A 75 3.52 5.85 0.74
N ASN A 76 2.30 5.86 0.20
CA ASN A 76 1.08 5.46 0.90
C ASN A 76 0.46 4.23 0.23
N GLY A 77 -0.53 4.40 -0.67
CA GLY A 77 -1.24 3.34 -1.33
C GLY A 77 -0.45 2.68 -2.46
N HIS A 78 -0.68 1.39 -2.66
CA HIS A 78 -0.03 0.61 -3.70
C HIS A 78 -1.00 -0.30 -4.44
N ALA A 79 -0.66 -0.61 -5.69
CA ALA A 79 -1.28 -1.65 -6.49
C ALA A 79 -0.24 -2.42 -7.29
N VAL A 80 -0.54 -3.68 -7.62
CA VAL A 80 0.26 -4.47 -8.55
C VAL A 80 -0.35 -4.37 -9.94
N ASP A 81 0.45 -4.02 -10.93
CA ASP A 81 -0.01 -3.98 -12.31
C ASP A 81 -0.07 -5.39 -12.95
N ARG A 82 -0.55 -5.46 -14.19
CA ARG A 82 -0.71 -6.74 -14.90
C ARG A 82 0.60 -7.43 -15.24
N GLN A 83 1.70 -6.69 -15.23
CA GLN A 83 3.05 -7.22 -15.43
C GLN A 83 3.72 -7.60 -14.10
N GLY A 84 3.02 -7.47 -12.97
CA GLY A 84 3.58 -7.79 -11.66
C GLY A 84 4.51 -6.72 -11.11
N ARG A 85 4.38 -5.45 -11.54
CA ARG A 85 5.18 -4.33 -11.05
C ARG A 85 4.42 -3.55 -9.98
N LEU A 86 5.13 -3.01 -9.01
CA LEU A 86 4.54 -2.21 -7.93
C LEU A 86 4.30 -0.78 -8.43
N ILE A 87 3.05 -0.33 -8.34
CA ILE A 87 2.67 1.08 -8.51
C ILE A 87 2.41 1.65 -7.13
N GLY A 88 2.94 2.84 -6.85
CA GLY A 88 2.80 3.51 -5.56
C GLY A 88 2.45 4.98 -5.68
N CYS A 89 1.68 5.47 -4.71
CA CYS A 89 1.39 6.87 -4.48
C CYS A 89 2.39 7.45 -3.50
N GLU A 90 3.13 8.49 -3.88
CA GLU A 90 4.18 9.08 -3.07
C GLU A 90 3.80 10.48 -2.59
N HIS A 91 3.71 10.66 -1.28
CA HIS A 91 3.41 11.96 -0.69
C HIS A 91 4.55 12.95 -0.89
N ARG A 92 5.79 12.60 -0.47
CA ARG A 92 6.95 13.47 -0.63
C ARG A 92 7.36 13.64 -2.09
N GLY A 93 7.23 12.58 -2.89
CA GLY A 93 7.46 12.63 -4.33
C GLY A 93 6.43 13.48 -5.07
N ARG A 94 5.21 13.61 -4.51
CA ARG A 94 4.05 14.25 -5.14
C ARG A 94 3.79 13.66 -6.53
N CYS A 95 3.82 12.33 -6.61
CA CYS A 95 3.67 11.62 -7.87
C CYS A 95 3.09 10.22 -7.65
N VAL A 96 2.64 9.63 -8.73
CA VAL A 96 2.43 8.19 -8.86
C VAL A 96 3.64 7.62 -9.57
N SER A 97 4.26 6.60 -8.98
CA SER A 97 5.45 5.96 -9.53
C SER A 97 5.25 4.46 -9.72
N ARG A 98 6.16 3.84 -10.45
CA ARG A 98 6.22 2.40 -10.67
C ARG A 98 7.63 1.90 -10.44
N ILE A 99 7.76 0.78 -9.73
CA ILE A 99 9.02 0.05 -9.61
C ILE A 99 9.06 -1.00 -10.72
N GLU A 100 10.01 -0.87 -11.62
CA GLU A 100 10.24 -1.79 -12.74
C GLU A 100 10.88 -3.09 -12.25
N HIS A 101 10.90 -4.13 -13.09
CA HIS A 101 11.47 -5.43 -12.73
C HIS A 101 12.97 -5.41 -12.42
N ASP A 102 13.70 -4.43 -12.93
CA ASP A 102 15.12 -4.21 -12.65
C ASP A 102 15.36 -3.37 -11.38
N GLY A 103 14.28 -2.98 -10.69
CA GLY A 103 14.32 -2.12 -9.50
C GLY A 103 14.34 -0.62 -9.80
N HIS A 104 14.36 -0.22 -11.08
CA HIS A 104 14.31 1.19 -11.44
C HIS A 104 12.95 1.80 -11.08
N ARG A 105 12.95 3.04 -10.58
CA ARG A 105 11.74 3.80 -10.29
C ARG A 105 11.39 4.72 -11.45
N THR A 106 10.20 4.53 -12.02
CA THR A 106 9.64 5.36 -13.11
C THR A 106 8.51 6.23 -12.56
N VAL A 107 8.57 7.55 -12.76
CA VAL A 107 7.43 8.44 -12.48
C VAL A 107 6.41 8.31 -13.61
N LEU A 108 5.16 7.99 -13.24
CA LEU A 108 4.06 7.83 -14.17
C LEU A 108 3.23 9.11 -14.33
N ALA A 109 3.01 9.83 -13.22
CA ALA A 109 2.30 11.11 -13.18
C ALA A 109 2.78 11.93 -12.00
N ASP A 110 3.11 13.21 -12.22
CA ASP A 110 3.49 14.18 -11.20
C ASP A 110 2.78 15.54 -11.35
N ALA A 111 2.04 15.71 -12.44
CA ALA A 111 1.30 16.93 -12.73
C ALA A 111 0.01 16.65 -13.52
N PHE A 112 -0.93 17.57 -13.42
CA PHE A 112 -2.13 17.65 -14.23
C PHE A 112 -2.36 19.10 -14.67
N ASP A 113 -2.58 19.33 -15.95
CA ASP A 113 -2.81 20.64 -16.54
C ASP A 113 -1.73 21.68 -16.13
N GLY A 114 -0.47 21.28 -16.19
CA GLY A 114 0.70 22.10 -15.84
C GLY A 114 0.86 22.37 -14.34
N ARG A 115 0.01 21.83 -13.48
CA ARG A 115 0.09 21.96 -12.03
C ARG A 115 0.55 20.66 -11.41
N ARG A 116 1.50 20.77 -10.49
CA ARG A 116 2.00 19.62 -9.73
C ARG A 116 0.89 18.96 -8.90
N LEU A 117 0.88 17.63 -8.84
CA LEU A 117 -0.05 16.89 -7.99
C LEU A 117 0.10 17.30 -6.51
N ASN A 118 -0.93 17.07 -5.71
CA ASN A 118 -0.92 17.37 -4.29
C ASN A 118 -0.10 16.31 -3.52
N SER A 119 -0.74 15.26 -3.12
CA SER A 119 -0.12 14.12 -2.42
C SER A 119 -0.89 12.85 -2.74
N PRO A 120 -0.61 12.21 -3.89
CA PRO A 120 -1.29 10.98 -4.28
C PRO A 120 -1.35 9.99 -3.11
N ASN A 121 -2.55 9.46 -2.84
CA ASN A 121 -2.80 8.70 -1.62
C ASN A 121 -3.04 7.21 -1.90
N ASP A 122 -4.02 6.87 -2.72
CA ASP A 122 -4.34 5.49 -3.03
C ASP A 122 -4.51 5.27 -4.54
N VAL A 123 -4.28 4.05 -5.01
CA VAL A 123 -4.21 3.73 -6.43
C VAL A 123 -4.83 2.38 -6.74
N VAL A 124 -5.48 2.28 -7.90
CA VAL A 124 -5.94 1.02 -8.47
C VAL A 124 -5.56 0.91 -9.93
N VAL A 125 -5.32 -0.30 -10.39
CA VAL A 125 -5.06 -0.61 -11.80
C VAL A 125 -6.26 -1.35 -12.37
N LYS A 126 -6.92 -0.74 -13.34
CA LYS A 126 -8.07 -1.32 -14.03
C LYS A 126 -7.62 -2.44 -14.99
N SER A 127 -8.57 -3.27 -15.41
CA SER A 127 -8.33 -4.40 -16.31
C SER A 127 -7.79 -4.02 -17.70
N ASP A 128 -8.00 -2.79 -18.15
CA ASP A 128 -7.44 -2.26 -19.41
C ASP A 128 -6.04 -1.66 -19.25
N GLY A 129 -5.48 -1.67 -18.03
CA GLY A 129 -4.17 -1.11 -17.70
C GLY A 129 -4.19 0.36 -17.29
N SER A 130 -5.35 1.02 -17.34
CA SER A 130 -5.45 2.40 -16.84
C SER A 130 -5.26 2.45 -15.31
N ILE A 131 -4.60 3.51 -14.87
CA ILE A 131 -4.26 3.74 -13.46
C ILE A 131 -5.12 4.88 -12.93
N TRP A 132 -5.84 4.62 -11.83
CA TRP A 132 -6.69 5.57 -11.17
C TRP A 132 -6.15 5.80 -9.75
N PHE A 133 -6.05 7.06 -9.35
CA PHE A 133 -5.53 7.42 -8.03
C PHE A 133 -6.26 8.61 -7.44
N THR A 134 -6.18 8.72 -6.13
CA THR A 134 -6.68 9.89 -5.38
C THR A 134 -5.53 10.85 -5.11
N ASP A 135 -5.81 12.17 -5.16
CA ASP A 135 -4.80 13.23 -4.96
C ASP A 135 -5.24 14.28 -3.93
N PRO A 136 -5.42 13.91 -2.66
CA PRO A 136 -5.82 14.83 -1.61
C PRO A 136 -4.70 15.79 -1.23
N THR A 137 -5.07 16.89 -0.58
CA THR A 137 -4.11 17.94 -0.15
C THR A 137 -3.45 17.66 1.20
N TYR A 138 -4.00 16.78 2.02
CA TYR A 138 -3.53 16.61 3.41
C TYR A 138 -2.09 16.07 3.53
N GLY A 139 -1.62 15.30 2.60
CA GLY A 139 -0.24 14.80 2.60
C GLY A 139 0.84 15.86 2.36
N ILE A 140 0.47 17.03 1.81
CA ILE A 140 1.40 18.16 1.63
C ILE A 140 1.53 18.96 2.94
N CYS A 141 0.43 19.14 3.67
CA CYS A 141 0.35 20.06 4.79
C CYS A 141 0.36 19.35 6.16
N LEU A 142 -0.16 18.13 6.24
CA LEU A 142 -0.53 17.51 7.52
C LEU A 142 0.42 16.39 7.98
N LEU A 143 1.17 15.76 7.07
CA LEU A 143 2.11 14.69 7.45
C LEU A 143 3.29 15.17 8.30
N TYR A 144 3.57 16.46 8.27
CA TYR A 144 4.70 17.06 9.00
C TYR A 144 4.31 17.89 10.20
N THR A 145 3.02 18.21 10.38
CA THR A 145 2.57 19.19 11.39
C THR A 145 1.36 18.76 12.21
N SER A 146 0.73 17.63 11.93
CA SER A 146 -0.53 17.26 12.61
C SER A 146 -0.56 15.76 12.96
N PRO A 147 -1.20 15.36 14.06
CA PRO A 147 -1.59 13.99 14.28
C PRO A 147 -2.49 13.49 13.14
N SER A 148 -2.63 12.17 13.04
CA SER A 148 -3.42 11.51 12.00
C SER A 148 -4.78 12.19 11.77
N PRO A 149 -5.23 12.37 10.52
CA PRO A 149 -6.60 12.85 10.26
C PRO A 149 -7.71 11.92 10.80
N ARG A 150 -7.36 10.82 11.40
CA ARG A 150 -8.27 9.81 11.99
C ARG A 150 -8.32 9.85 13.51
N ASP A 151 -7.56 10.75 14.15
CA ASP A 151 -7.55 10.95 15.59
C ASP A 151 -8.48 12.09 16.00
#